data_e09f7e4a3266abdf8a9d743bc5adca5e
#
_entry.id   e09f7e4a3266abdf8a9d743bc5adca5e
#
_cell.length_a   1.000
_cell.length_b   1.000
_cell.length_c   1.000
_cell.angle_alpha   90.00
_cell.angle_beta   90.00
_cell.angle_gamma   90.00
#
_symmetry.space_group_name_H-M   'P 1'
#
loop_
_entity.id
_entity.type
_entity.pdbx_description
1 polymer ?
#
loop_
_entity_poly.entity_id
_entity_poly.type
_entity_poly.pdbx_seq_one_letter_code
_entity_poly.pdbx_strand_id
1 'polypeptide(L)'
;FDNRGQPLPQNKEWTWSSLTSYRFTSGRLNGLTVGSTIRWADKSIIGYQGLVGSDGVVRELDYNSPVYDPARASYDFMISYNLRLFHDKVRARVQLNGKDVFSHRGLRATSWNPEGYPATFRILDGSQWVLSTTFDL
;
A
#
# COMPACT_ATOMS: atom_id res chain seq x y z
N PHE A 1 -20.95 26.56 2.95
CA PHE A 1 -19.82 26.03 3.72
C PHE A 1 -18.54 26.60 3.12
N ASP A 2 -17.84 27.44 3.85
CA ASP A 2 -16.59 28.04 3.37
C ASP A 2 -15.41 27.16 3.83
N ASN A 3 -14.99 26.22 2.97
CA ASN A 3 -13.87 25.32 3.20
C ASN A 3 -12.52 25.91 2.75
N ARG A 4 -12.43 27.22 2.59
CA ARG A 4 -11.22 27.89 2.10
C ARG A 4 -10.07 27.69 3.10
N GLY A 5 -8.97 27.09 2.62
CA GLY A 5 -7.77 26.87 3.40
C GLY A 5 -7.77 25.58 4.24
N GLN A 6 -8.82 24.75 4.18
CA GLN A 6 -8.83 23.46 4.83
C GLN A 6 -8.30 22.36 3.89
N PRO A 7 -7.52 21.39 4.41
CA PRO A 7 -7.05 20.27 3.61
C PRO A 7 -8.23 19.47 3.06
N LEU A 8 -8.16 19.11 1.80
CA LEU A 8 -9.18 18.24 1.18
C LEU A 8 -9.13 16.84 1.83
N PRO A 9 -10.30 16.26 2.18
CA PRO A 9 -10.36 14.89 2.66
C PRO A 9 -9.67 13.91 1.71
N GLN A 10 -9.01 12.89 2.26
CA GLN A 10 -8.28 11.84 1.55
C GLN A 10 -7.03 12.31 0.80
N ASN A 11 -6.68 13.59 0.83
CA ASN A 11 -5.42 14.07 0.27
C ASN A 11 -4.27 13.78 1.25
N LYS A 12 -3.19 13.21 0.72
CA LYS A 12 -1.96 12.93 1.46
C LYS A 12 -0.94 14.00 1.13
N GLU A 13 -0.35 14.60 2.14
CA GLU A 13 0.66 15.64 1.93
C GLU A 13 1.93 15.08 1.31
N TRP A 14 2.36 13.90 1.78
CA TRP A 14 3.58 13.28 1.35
C TRP A 14 3.38 11.83 0.93
N THR A 15 3.98 11.48 -0.18
CA THR A 15 4.11 10.09 -0.63
C THR A 15 5.54 9.86 -1.09
N TRP A 16 6.07 8.70 -0.76
CA TRP A 16 7.42 8.31 -1.15
C TRP A 16 7.43 6.87 -1.63
N SER A 17 8.22 6.61 -2.67
CA SER A 17 8.43 5.26 -3.17
C SER A 17 9.90 5.05 -3.55
N SER A 18 10.42 3.88 -3.22
CA SER A 18 11.75 3.43 -3.62
C SER A 18 11.65 2.05 -4.24
N LEU A 19 12.30 1.89 -5.38
CA LEU A 19 12.48 0.62 -6.06
C LEU A 19 13.98 0.34 -6.12
N THR A 20 14.36 -0.84 -5.63
CA THR A 20 15.74 -1.32 -5.70
C THR A 20 15.75 -2.71 -6.30
N SER A 21 16.66 -2.95 -7.25
CA SER A 21 16.89 -4.29 -7.79
C SER A 21 18.38 -4.53 -7.98
N TYR A 22 18.81 -5.75 -7.71
CA TYR A 22 20.18 -6.18 -7.89
C TYR A 22 20.23 -7.52 -8.61
N ARG A 23 21.05 -7.59 -9.65
CA ARG A 23 21.30 -8.80 -10.41
C ARG A 23 22.71 -9.29 -10.14
N PHE A 24 22.82 -10.53 -9.72
CA PHE A 24 24.10 -11.20 -9.55
C PHE A 24 24.62 -11.69 -10.91
N THR A 25 25.84 -11.29 -11.27
CA THR A 25 26.45 -11.58 -12.56
C THR A 25 27.63 -12.54 -12.47
N SER A 26 28.02 -12.95 -11.25
CA SER A 26 29.19 -13.80 -11.03
C SER A 26 28.96 -14.80 -9.90
N GLY A 27 29.82 -15.81 -9.84
CA GLY A 27 29.80 -16.84 -8.79
C GLY A 27 28.60 -17.77 -8.85
N ARG A 28 28.27 -18.39 -7.72
CA ARG A 28 27.18 -19.37 -7.59
C ARG A 28 25.78 -18.76 -7.73
N LEU A 29 25.67 -17.44 -7.58
CA LEU A 29 24.40 -16.70 -7.67
C LEU A 29 24.19 -16.05 -9.05
N ASN A 30 25.05 -16.36 -10.02
CA ASN A 30 24.89 -15.84 -11.37
C ASN A 30 23.52 -16.18 -11.94
N GLY A 31 22.81 -15.15 -12.43
CA GLY A 31 21.43 -15.28 -12.93
C GLY A 31 20.33 -15.02 -11.89
N LEU A 32 20.70 -14.88 -10.61
CA LEU A 32 19.76 -14.44 -9.56
C LEU A 32 19.54 -12.93 -9.64
N THR A 33 18.29 -12.52 -9.56
CA THR A 33 17.90 -11.11 -9.39
C THR A 33 17.01 -11.00 -8.17
N VAL A 34 17.30 -10.05 -7.30
CA VAL A 34 16.47 -9.70 -6.17
C VAL A 34 16.01 -8.26 -6.30
N GLY A 35 14.77 -7.99 -5.96
CA GLY A 35 14.19 -6.65 -6.01
C GLY A 35 13.29 -6.39 -4.82
N SER A 36 13.19 -5.13 -4.44
CA SER A 36 12.31 -4.66 -3.38
C SER A 36 11.72 -3.32 -3.74
N THR A 37 10.44 -3.14 -3.43
CA THR A 37 9.76 -1.85 -3.54
C THR A 37 9.20 -1.48 -2.18
N ILE A 38 9.48 -0.26 -1.75
CA ILE A 38 8.91 0.33 -0.55
C ILE A 38 8.07 1.51 -0.99
N ARG A 39 6.82 1.56 -0.55
CA ARG A 39 5.92 2.70 -0.75
C ARG A 39 5.45 3.18 0.61
N TRP A 40 5.63 4.45 0.86
CA TRP A 40 5.13 5.11 2.05
C TRP A 40 4.19 6.24 1.68
N ALA A 41 3.15 6.40 2.46
CA ALA A 41 2.18 7.46 2.29
C ALA A 41 1.80 8.01 3.67
N ASP A 42 1.78 9.32 3.76
CA ASP A 42 1.46 10.04 4.98
C ASP A 42 -0.01 9.86 5.38
N LYS A 43 -0.35 10.29 6.60
CA LYS A 43 -1.73 10.36 7.07
C LYS A 43 -2.57 11.27 6.16
N SER A 44 -3.87 11.02 6.13
CA SER A 44 -4.82 11.88 5.44
C SER A 44 -6.06 12.09 6.31
N ILE A 45 -6.70 13.25 6.17
CA ILE A 45 -7.97 13.51 6.85
C ILE A 45 -9.05 12.70 6.14
N ILE A 46 -9.86 11.95 6.89
CA ILE A 46 -10.99 11.16 6.39
C ILE A 46 -12.35 11.71 6.80
N GLY A 47 -12.35 12.76 7.62
CA GLY A 47 -13.54 13.45 8.08
C GLY A 47 -13.25 14.34 9.27
N TYR A 48 -14.29 14.94 9.77
CA TYR A 48 -14.28 15.79 10.96
C TYR A 48 -15.35 15.32 11.92
N GLN A 49 -15.14 15.49 13.21
CA GLN A 49 -16.16 15.25 14.21
C GLN A 49 -17.21 16.37 14.13
N GLY A 50 -18.45 16.06 14.49
CA GLY A 50 -19.50 17.04 14.58
C GLY A 50 -19.59 17.70 15.94
N LEU A 51 -19.96 18.96 15.97
CA LEU A 51 -20.38 19.65 17.18
C LEU A 51 -21.79 19.22 17.56
N VAL A 52 -21.91 18.54 18.69
CA VAL A 52 -23.19 18.06 19.20
C VAL A 52 -23.88 19.20 20.00
N GLY A 53 -25.06 19.61 19.58
CA GLY A 53 -25.88 20.57 20.31
C GLY A 53 -26.41 19.98 21.63
N SER A 54 -26.99 20.83 22.48
CA SER A 54 -27.62 20.41 23.74
C SER A 54 -28.80 19.44 23.56
N ASP A 55 -29.33 19.35 22.36
CA ASP A 55 -30.38 18.44 21.92
C ASP A 55 -29.87 17.10 21.36
N GLY A 56 -28.53 16.87 21.36
CA GLY A 56 -27.88 15.68 20.83
C GLY A 56 -27.77 15.64 19.30
N VAL A 57 -28.13 16.72 18.61
CA VAL A 57 -28.09 16.77 17.14
C VAL A 57 -26.81 17.45 16.66
N VAL A 58 -26.13 16.83 15.69
CA VAL A 58 -24.96 17.43 15.01
C VAL A 58 -25.45 18.46 13.99
N ARG A 59 -25.02 19.70 14.15
CA ARG A 59 -25.40 20.82 13.25
C ARG A 59 -24.22 21.40 12.49
N GLU A 60 -23.01 21.31 13.04
CA GLU A 60 -21.79 21.85 12.45
C GLU A 60 -20.65 20.87 12.56
N LEU A 61 -19.64 21.03 11.72
CA LEU A 61 -18.40 20.25 11.77
C LEU A 61 -17.37 20.97 12.64
N ASP A 62 -16.73 20.24 13.54
CA ASP A 62 -15.58 20.74 14.29
C ASP A 62 -14.31 20.58 13.44
N TYR A 63 -13.91 21.61 12.74
CA TYR A 63 -12.69 21.61 11.93
C TYR A 63 -11.40 21.55 12.76
N ASN A 64 -11.47 21.73 14.07
CA ASN A 64 -10.35 21.57 14.98
C ASN A 64 -10.16 20.11 15.44
N SER A 65 -11.13 19.25 15.13
CA SER A 65 -11.10 17.82 15.49
C SER A 65 -11.12 16.92 14.24
N PRO A 66 -10.06 16.96 13.39
CA PRO A 66 -9.96 16.12 12.22
C PRO A 66 -9.72 14.66 12.59
N VAL A 67 -10.39 13.76 11.88
CA VAL A 67 -10.15 12.32 11.97
C VAL A 67 -9.17 11.90 10.88
N TYR A 68 -8.10 11.24 11.28
CA TYR A 68 -7.04 10.84 10.37
C TYR A 68 -7.09 9.35 10.03
N ASP A 69 -6.84 9.05 8.78
CA ASP A 69 -6.32 7.77 8.35
C ASP A 69 -4.80 7.76 8.57
N PRO A 70 -4.24 6.78 9.31
CA PRO A 70 -2.83 6.79 9.66
C PRO A 70 -1.91 6.62 8.45
N ALA A 71 -0.68 7.12 8.59
CA ALA A 71 0.38 6.88 7.62
C ALA A 71 0.64 5.38 7.42
N ARG A 72 1.07 5.01 6.20
CA ARG A 72 1.28 3.61 5.82
C ARG A 72 2.55 3.40 5.03
N ALA A 73 3.15 2.24 5.29
CA ALA A 73 4.20 1.68 4.45
C ALA A 73 3.72 0.34 3.86
N SER A 74 4.02 0.10 2.60
CA SER A 74 3.84 -1.19 1.93
C SER A 74 5.15 -1.65 1.32
N TYR A 75 5.39 -2.95 1.39
CA TYR A 75 6.63 -3.59 0.98
C TYR A 75 6.33 -4.69 -0.02
N ASP A 76 6.92 -4.58 -1.20
CA ASP A 76 6.89 -5.65 -2.20
C ASP A 76 8.30 -6.23 -2.35
N PHE A 77 8.34 -7.49 -2.72
CA PHE A 77 9.57 -8.23 -2.88
C PHE A 77 9.53 -9.10 -4.13
N MET A 78 10.66 -9.23 -4.80
CA MET A 78 10.82 -10.07 -5.98
C MET A 78 12.14 -10.84 -5.91
N ILE A 79 12.07 -12.12 -6.17
CA ILE A 79 13.24 -12.96 -6.48
C ILE A 79 13.01 -13.61 -7.83
N SER A 80 13.98 -13.54 -8.74
CA SER A 80 13.95 -14.31 -9.96
C SER A 80 15.30 -14.98 -10.21
N TYR A 81 15.25 -16.19 -10.75
CA TYR A 81 16.43 -16.96 -11.11
C TYR A 81 16.31 -17.45 -12.55
N ASN A 82 17.36 -17.20 -13.34
CA ASN A 82 17.45 -17.68 -14.71
C ASN A 82 18.25 -18.99 -14.74
N LEU A 83 17.60 -20.04 -15.20
CA LEU A 83 18.17 -21.38 -15.36
C LEU A 83 18.41 -21.66 -16.84
N ARG A 84 19.47 -22.39 -17.13
CA ARG A 84 19.72 -22.98 -18.43
C ARG A 84 19.59 -24.49 -18.31
N LEU A 85 18.67 -25.03 -19.06
CA LEU A 85 18.32 -26.45 -19.02
C LEU A 85 18.72 -27.12 -20.35
N PHE A 86 18.90 -28.42 -20.32
CA PHE A 86 19.18 -29.25 -21.49
C PHE A 86 20.34 -28.75 -22.37
N HIS A 87 21.50 -28.48 -21.75
CA HIS A 87 22.71 -27.99 -22.44
C HIS A 87 22.46 -26.67 -23.22
N ASP A 88 21.88 -25.70 -22.53
CA ASP A 88 21.54 -24.35 -23.05
C ASP A 88 20.44 -24.31 -24.14
N LYS A 89 19.74 -25.41 -24.41
CA LYS A 89 18.65 -25.43 -25.37
C LYS A 89 17.36 -24.80 -24.89
N VAL A 90 17.13 -24.79 -23.56
CA VAL A 90 15.95 -24.21 -22.94
C VAL A 90 16.39 -23.23 -21.87
N ARG A 91 15.91 -22.01 -21.94
CA ARG A 91 16.05 -21.02 -20.90
C ARG A 91 14.80 -21.00 -20.04
N ALA A 92 14.94 -21.19 -18.75
CA ALA A 92 13.84 -21.09 -17.79
C ALA A 92 14.07 -19.93 -16.84
N ARG A 93 13.01 -19.15 -16.55
CA ARG A 93 13.01 -18.16 -15.51
C ARG A 93 11.98 -18.55 -14.46
N VAL A 94 12.42 -18.70 -13.24
CA VAL A 94 11.53 -18.87 -12.07
C VAL A 94 11.52 -17.55 -11.31
N GLN A 95 10.33 -17.02 -11.02
CA GLN A 95 10.17 -15.74 -10.33
C GLN A 95 9.12 -15.85 -9.24
N LEU A 96 9.48 -15.43 -8.04
CA LEU A 96 8.60 -15.28 -6.90
C LEU A 96 8.38 -13.79 -6.63
N ASN A 97 7.13 -13.37 -6.61
CA ASN A 97 6.73 -12.02 -6.25
C ASN A 97 5.91 -12.06 -4.96
N GLY A 98 6.26 -11.24 -3.99
CA GLY A 98 5.47 -10.95 -2.81
C GLY A 98 4.98 -9.50 -2.88
N LYS A 99 3.69 -9.29 -2.78
CA LYS A 99 3.07 -7.96 -2.71
C LYS A 99 2.52 -7.73 -1.32
N ASP A 100 2.76 -6.54 -0.79
CA ASP A 100 2.31 -6.12 0.54
C ASP A 100 2.65 -7.17 1.63
N VAL A 101 3.90 -7.64 1.64
CA VAL A 101 4.35 -8.83 2.39
C VAL A 101 4.14 -8.76 3.90
N PHE A 102 3.99 -7.56 4.47
CA PHE A 102 3.70 -7.35 5.89
C PHE A 102 2.26 -6.88 6.14
N SER A 103 1.41 -6.89 5.10
CA SER A 103 0.02 -6.47 5.24
C SER A 103 -0.85 -7.60 5.81
N HIS A 104 -1.78 -7.22 6.67
CA HIS A 104 -2.80 -8.11 7.19
C HIS A 104 -4.14 -7.78 6.56
N ARG A 105 -4.99 -8.79 6.38
CA ARG A 105 -6.37 -8.59 5.95
C ARG A 105 -7.15 -7.83 7.02
N GLY A 106 -8.02 -6.96 6.59
CA GLY A 106 -8.85 -6.18 7.51
C GLY A 106 -9.74 -5.17 6.80
N LEU A 107 -10.47 -4.42 7.60
CA LEU A 107 -11.27 -3.30 7.14
C LEU A 107 -10.60 -1.99 7.57
N ARG A 108 -10.66 -1.01 6.70
CA ARG A 108 -10.12 0.32 6.93
C ARG A 108 -11.19 1.35 6.65
N ALA A 109 -11.44 2.22 7.62
CA ALA A 109 -12.28 3.37 7.40
C ALA A 109 -11.65 4.32 6.36
N THR A 110 -12.45 4.75 5.39
CA THR A 110 -12.04 5.69 4.34
C THR A 110 -12.78 7.00 4.42
N SER A 111 -13.88 7.05 5.17
CA SER A 111 -14.57 8.28 5.51
C SER A 111 -15.19 8.16 6.90
N TRP A 112 -15.44 9.31 7.52
CA TRP A 112 -15.94 9.42 8.89
C TRP A 112 -17.20 10.28 8.92
N ASN A 113 -18.20 9.79 9.66
CA ASN A 113 -19.42 10.57 9.91
C ASN A 113 -19.21 11.58 11.03
N PRO A 114 -19.83 12.76 10.95
CA PRO A 114 -19.79 13.76 12.03
C PRO A 114 -20.31 13.24 13.37
N GLU A 115 -21.15 12.21 13.35
CA GLU A 115 -21.76 11.57 14.53
C GLU A 115 -20.79 10.64 15.29
N GLY A 116 -19.52 10.49 14.83
CA GLY A 116 -18.48 9.81 15.56
C GLY A 116 -18.24 8.35 15.17
N TYR A 117 -18.72 7.89 14.02
CA TYR A 117 -18.50 6.53 13.52
C TYR A 117 -18.03 6.51 12.05
N PRO A 118 -17.34 5.44 11.61
CA PRO A 118 -16.91 5.31 10.22
C PRO A 118 -18.11 5.23 9.26
N ALA A 119 -18.04 5.97 8.15
CA ALA A 119 -19.09 5.96 7.13
C ALA A 119 -18.84 4.92 6.03
N THR A 120 -17.61 4.77 5.60
CA THR A 120 -17.24 3.82 4.56
C THR A 120 -15.94 3.08 4.91
N PHE A 121 -15.84 1.84 4.40
CA PHE A 121 -14.68 1.00 4.61
C PHE A 121 -14.09 0.53 3.29
N ARG A 122 -12.78 0.36 3.28
CA ARG A 122 -12.04 -0.38 2.26
C ARG A 122 -11.59 -1.72 2.84
N ILE A 123 -11.77 -2.79 2.07
CA ILE A 123 -11.16 -4.07 2.38
C ILE A 123 -9.67 -3.98 2.07
N LEU A 124 -8.85 -4.34 3.04
CA LEU A 124 -7.41 -4.49 2.85
C LEU A 124 -7.13 -5.93 2.44
N ASP A 125 -6.54 -6.09 1.28
CA ASP A 125 -5.97 -7.36 0.87
C ASP A 125 -4.74 -7.63 1.76
N GLY A 126 -4.61 -8.87 2.23
CA GLY A 126 -3.41 -9.32 2.91
C GLY A 126 -2.24 -9.47 1.94
N SER A 127 -1.11 -9.98 2.44
CA SER A 127 0.03 -10.30 1.60
C SER A 127 -0.36 -11.28 0.48
N GLN A 128 0.14 -11.02 -0.72
CA GLN A 128 -0.10 -11.84 -1.91
C GLN A 128 1.22 -12.38 -2.44
N TRP A 129 1.25 -13.65 -2.80
CA TRP A 129 2.42 -14.30 -3.35
C TRP A 129 2.10 -14.94 -4.69
N VAL A 130 2.96 -14.70 -5.67
CA VAL A 130 2.81 -15.25 -7.03
C VAL A 130 4.12 -15.88 -7.45
N LEU A 131 4.08 -17.16 -7.76
CA LEU A 131 5.19 -17.90 -8.37
C LEU A 131 4.91 -18.02 -9.88
N SER A 132 5.85 -17.57 -10.69
CA SER A 132 5.78 -17.63 -12.15
C SER A 132 6.96 -18.41 -12.70
N THR A 133 6.73 -19.19 -13.73
CA THR A 133 7.80 -19.87 -14.47
C THR A 133 7.59 -19.62 -15.97
N THR A 134 8.64 -19.15 -16.63
CA THR A 134 8.66 -18.86 -18.07
C THR A 134 9.72 -19.74 -18.72
N PHE A 135 9.38 -20.34 -19.86
CA PHE A 135 10.30 -21.15 -20.67
C PHE A 135 10.44 -20.53 -22.06
N ASP A 136 11.69 -20.34 -22.48
CA ASP A 136 12.05 -19.94 -23.84
C ASP A 136 12.77 -21.12 -24.50
N LEU A 137 12.27 -21.55 -25.66
CA LEU A 137 12.74 -22.68 -26.46
C LEU A 137 13.69 -22.21 -27.56
#